data_0e309a8120c75ca0c058aa73ed4d3cb3
#
_entry.id   0e309a8120c75ca0c058aa73ed4d3cb3
#
_cell.length_a   1.000
_cell.length_b   1.000
_cell.length_c   1.000
_cell.angle_alpha   90.00
_cell.angle_beta   90.00
_cell.angle_gamma   90.00
#
_symmetry.space_group_name_H-M   'P 1'
#
loop_
_entity.id
_entity.type
_entity.pdbx_description
1 polymer ?
#
loop_
_entity_poly.entity_id
_entity_poly.type
_entity_poly.pdbx_seq_one_letter_code
_entity_poly.pdbx_strand_id
1 'polypeptide(L)'
;VDESGDFDSSVDRILVGGLTSDKKWAGTVFVIDLTLASSATYPKADDVFRVKFKRPFFTNDNFKFTVKTFDELNADSLKLKMKDIKVVPNPYVASNVMEPAVSNQFLNQRRRLLFTNIPAQSVISIYTVSGVFVDEINVNNSPERGSIHWDMLTREGLEIAAGMYIYHVKSSVTGDEKLGKFAVIK
;
A
#
# COMPACT_ATOMS: atom_id res chain seq x y z
N VAL A 1 4.95 -27.42 -9.96
CA VAL A 1 6.18 -28.09 -10.41
C VAL A 1 6.74 -28.83 -9.21
N ASP A 2 6.86 -30.13 -9.31
CA ASP A 2 7.29 -31.01 -8.21
C ASP A 2 8.80 -31.30 -8.20
N GLU A 3 9.57 -30.62 -9.08
CA GLU A 3 11.01 -30.78 -9.26
C GLU A 3 11.46 -32.17 -9.75
N SER A 4 10.51 -32.99 -10.23
CA SER A 4 10.81 -34.35 -10.76
C SER A 4 11.69 -34.34 -12.02
N GLY A 5 11.64 -33.26 -12.80
CA GLY A 5 12.30 -33.10 -14.09
C GLY A 5 11.47 -33.66 -15.27
N ASP A 6 10.40 -34.39 -14.99
CA ASP A 6 9.45 -34.91 -15.98
C ASP A 6 8.15 -34.10 -15.91
N PHE A 7 7.42 -34.02 -17.05
CA PHE A 7 6.14 -33.36 -17.10
C PHE A 7 5.02 -34.27 -16.54
N ASP A 8 4.45 -33.91 -15.42
CA ASP A 8 3.28 -34.55 -14.84
C ASP A 8 2.03 -33.68 -15.04
N SER A 9 1.12 -34.13 -15.87
CA SER A 9 -0.11 -33.44 -16.20
C SER A 9 -1.07 -33.24 -15.01
N SER A 10 -0.90 -33.99 -13.92
CA SER A 10 -1.70 -33.86 -12.71
C SER A 10 -1.22 -32.71 -11.80
N VAL A 11 0.01 -32.29 -11.96
CA VAL A 11 0.67 -31.28 -11.09
C VAL A 11 1.22 -30.11 -11.89
N ASP A 12 1.79 -30.39 -13.07
CA ASP A 12 2.47 -29.40 -13.88
C ASP A 12 1.51 -28.62 -14.80
N ARG A 13 1.90 -27.38 -15.07
CA ARG A 13 1.19 -26.50 -16.00
C ARG A 13 2.14 -26.00 -17.07
N ILE A 14 1.63 -25.88 -18.28
CA ILE A 14 2.38 -25.29 -19.39
C ILE A 14 2.08 -23.80 -19.43
N LEU A 15 3.10 -22.98 -19.17
CA LEU A 15 3.01 -21.53 -19.23
C LEU A 15 3.49 -21.06 -20.61
N VAL A 16 2.63 -20.33 -21.30
CA VAL A 16 2.98 -19.68 -22.56
C VAL A 16 3.07 -18.18 -22.34
N GLY A 17 4.22 -17.62 -22.64
CA GLY A 17 4.48 -16.20 -22.38
C GLY A 17 5.48 -15.60 -23.36
N GLY A 18 5.68 -14.30 -23.20
CA GLY A 18 6.64 -13.53 -23.96
C GLY A 18 8.00 -13.43 -23.27
N LEU A 19 9.04 -13.28 -24.06
CA LEU A 19 10.37 -12.94 -23.58
C LEU A 19 10.73 -11.52 -24.03
N THR A 20 11.47 -10.80 -23.20
CA THR A 20 12.13 -9.55 -23.60
C THR A 20 13.27 -9.81 -24.58
N SER A 21 13.80 -8.75 -25.21
CA SER A 21 15.01 -8.81 -26.05
C SER A 21 16.20 -9.48 -25.35
N ASP A 22 16.28 -9.33 -24.02
CA ASP A 22 17.33 -9.93 -23.18
C ASP A 22 17.02 -11.37 -22.75
N LYS A 23 16.03 -12.00 -23.38
CA LYS A 23 15.54 -13.36 -23.08
C LYS A 23 15.03 -13.55 -21.65
N LYS A 24 14.62 -12.48 -20.99
CA LYS A 24 13.96 -12.54 -19.69
C LYS A 24 12.45 -12.68 -19.88
N TRP A 25 11.81 -13.35 -18.93
CA TRP A 25 10.35 -13.53 -18.93
C TRP A 25 9.64 -12.18 -18.85
N ALA A 26 8.85 -11.85 -19.85
CA ALA A 26 8.11 -10.59 -19.94
C ALA A 26 6.70 -10.69 -19.33
N GLY A 27 6.10 -11.88 -19.36
CA GLY A 27 4.78 -12.14 -18.80
C GLY A 27 4.13 -13.38 -19.39
N THR A 28 3.12 -13.87 -18.69
CA THR A 28 2.31 -15.03 -19.14
C THR A 28 1.14 -14.54 -20.00
N VAL A 29 1.00 -15.11 -21.19
CA VAL A 29 -0.12 -14.85 -22.11
C VAL A 29 -1.31 -15.75 -21.76
N PHE A 30 -1.04 -17.05 -21.59
CA PHE A 30 -2.03 -18.01 -21.12
C PHE A 30 -1.35 -19.20 -20.46
N VAL A 31 -2.13 -19.98 -19.74
CA VAL A 31 -1.70 -21.21 -19.06
C VAL A 31 -2.54 -22.35 -19.55
N ILE A 32 -1.89 -23.48 -19.85
CA ILE A 32 -2.59 -24.74 -20.09
C ILE A 32 -2.54 -25.54 -18.80
N ASP A 33 -3.70 -25.73 -18.20
CA ASP A 33 -3.87 -26.47 -16.95
C ASP A 33 -4.62 -27.78 -17.27
N LEU A 34 -3.97 -28.87 -17.04
CA LEU A 34 -4.51 -30.23 -17.33
C LEU A 34 -4.96 -30.98 -16.07
N THR A 35 -4.87 -30.34 -14.91
CA THR A 35 -5.17 -30.96 -13.60
C THR A 35 -6.62 -31.52 -13.52
N LEU A 36 -7.54 -30.93 -14.28
CA LEU A 36 -8.93 -31.38 -14.36
C LEU A 36 -9.22 -32.29 -15.57
N ALA A 37 -8.21 -32.56 -16.40
CA ALA A 37 -8.38 -33.43 -17.55
C ALA A 37 -8.36 -34.92 -17.13
N SER A 38 -9.10 -35.76 -17.83
CA SER A 38 -8.98 -37.20 -17.61
C SER A 38 -7.71 -37.73 -18.29
N SER A 39 -7.15 -38.82 -17.76
CA SER A 39 -5.95 -39.46 -18.33
C SER A 39 -6.10 -39.85 -19.83
N ALA A 40 -7.34 -40.08 -20.28
CA ALA A 40 -7.63 -40.35 -21.69
C ALA A 40 -7.45 -39.13 -22.61
N THR A 41 -7.48 -37.93 -22.06
CA THR A 41 -7.38 -36.64 -22.79
C THR A 41 -6.04 -35.97 -22.62
N TYR A 42 -5.09 -36.59 -21.91
CA TYR A 42 -3.74 -36.02 -21.76
C TYR A 42 -3.01 -36.00 -23.11
N PRO A 43 -2.16 -34.98 -23.30
CA PRO A 43 -1.32 -34.86 -24.48
C PRO A 43 -0.44 -36.12 -24.67
N LYS A 44 -0.36 -36.58 -25.92
CA LYS A 44 0.54 -37.66 -26.32
C LYS A 44 1.64 -37.11 -27.20
N ALA A 45 2.68 -37.86 -27.38
CA ALA A 45 3.72 -37.51 -28.33
C ALA A 45 3.10 -37.22 -29.70
N ASP A 46 3.57 -36.18 -30.38
CA ASP A 46 3.08 -35.66 -31.66
C ASP A 46 1.70 -34.99 -31.66
N ASP A 47 1.06 -34.82 -30.51
CA ASP A 47 -0.15 -34.04 -30.42
C ASP A 47 0.14 -32.55 -30.66
N VAL A 48 -0.70 -31.91 -31.46
CA VAL A 48 -0.58 -30.48 -31.78
C VAL A 48 -1.80 -29.72 -31.27
N PHE A 49 -1.57 -28.89 -30.26
CA PHE A 49 -2.59 -27.99 -29.72
C PHE A 49 -2.53 -26.66 -30.45
N ARG A 50 -3.60 -26.31 -31.17
CA ARG A 50 -3.69 -25.01 -31.84
C ARG A 50 -4.66 -24.10 -31.12
N VAL A 51 -4.12 -23.05 -30.50
CA VAL A 51 -4.92 -21.99 -29.86
C VAL A 51 -5.24 -20.94 -30.92
N LYS A 52 -6.53 -20.68 -31.16
CA LYS A 52 -6.98 -19.56 -32.00
C LYS A 52 -7.47 -18.44 -31.09
N PHE A 53 -6.78 -17.32 -31.12
CA PHE A 53 -7.24 -16.13 -30.41
C PHE A 53 -8.38 -15.47 -31.19
N LYS A 54 -9.39 -14.95 -30.48
CA LYS A 54 -10.49 -14.21 -31.11
C LYS A 54 -10.01 -12.94 -31.80
N ARG A 55 -8.91 -12.36 -31.28
CA ARG A 55 -8.27 -11.18 -31.83
C ARG A 55 -6.76 -11.37 -31.69
N PRO A 56 -6.08 -11.84 -32.74
CA PRO A 56 -4.63 -11.93 -32.74
C PRO A 56 -4.04 -10.52 -32.71
N PHE A 57 -2.94 -10.32 -31.98
CA PHE A 57 -2.15 -9.10 -32.04
C PHE A 57 -1.29 -9.11 -33.31
N PHE A 58 -1.33 -8.02 -34.06
CA PHE A 58 -0.49 -7.82 -35.25
C PHE A 58 0.62 -6.83 -34.92
N THR A 59 1.68 -6.83 -35.74
CA THR A 59 2.81 -5.88 -35.62
C THR A 59 2.39 -4.41 -35.67
N ASN A 60 1.23 -4.13 -36.23
CA ASN A 60 0.68 -2.76 -36.34
C ASN A 60 -0.29 -2.42 -35.20
N ASP A 61 -0.56 -3.33 -34.30
CA ASP A 61 -1.40 -3.04 -33.13
C ASP A 61 -0.64 -2.15 -32.15
N ASN A 62 -1.19 -0.99 -31.90
CA ASN A 62 -0.65 -0.01 -30.99
C ASN A 62 -1.62 0.19 -29.83
N PHE A 63 -1.10 0.13 -28.62
CA PHE A 63 -1.83 0.49 -27.42
C PHE A 63 -1.41 1.89 -26.99
N LYS A 64 -2.35 2.84 -27.04
CA LYS A 64 -2.13 4.18 -26.52
C LYS A 64 -2.89 4.35 -25.22
N PHE A 65 -2.18 4.67 -24.16
CA PHE A 65 -2.79 5.03 -22.88
C PHE A 65 -2.16 6.34 -22.40
N THR A 66 -2.98 7.13 -21.74
CA THR A 66 -2.52 8.36 -21.09
C THR A 66 -2.32 8.04 -19.62
N VAL A 67 -1.09 8.16 -19.14
CA VAL A 67 -0.80 8.12 -17.72
C VAL A 67 -1.06 9.52 -17.17
N LYS A 68 -1.99 9.63 -16.25
CA LYS A 68 -2.16 10.87 -15.49
C LYS A 68 -1.06 10.93 -14.45
N THR A 69 -0.23 11.97 -14.53
CA THR A 69 0.74 12.25 -13.49
C THR A 69 0.04 12.74 -12.23
N PHE A 70 0.74 12.70 -11.11
CA PHE A 70 0.19 13.17 -9.83
C PHE A 70 -0.16 14.66 -9.86
N ASP A 71 0.51 15.42 -10.72
CA ASP A 71 0.29 16.86 -10.91
C ASP A 71 -1.03 17.21 -11.61
N GLU A 72 -1.63 16.23 -12.32
CA GLU A 72 -2.95 16.36 -12.92
C GLU A 72 -4.10 15.97 -11.98
N LEU A 73 -3.81 15.62 -10.74
CA LEU A 73 -4.84 15.42 -9.74
C LEU A 73 -5.48 16.79 -9.46
N ASN A 74 -6.71 16.94 -9.92
CA ASN A 74 -7.52 18.11 -9.71
C ASN A 74 -7.48 18.52 -8.22
N ALA A 75 -7.25 19.80 -7.94
CA ALA A 75 -7.22 20.36 -6.58
C ALA A 75 -8.46 19.97 -5.76
N ASP A 76 -9.62 19.86 -6.41
CA ASP A 76 -10.86 19.40 -5.77
C ASP A 76 -10.78 17.94 -5.30
N SER A 77 -10.12 17.06 -6.05
CA SER A 77 -9.90 15.67 -5.66
C SER A 77 -8.94 15.54 -4.47
N LEU A 78 -7.92 16.40 -4.42
CA LEU A 78 -6.99 16.45 -3.28
C LEU A 78 -7.69 16.99 -2.03
N LYS A 79 -8.53 18.00 -2.19
CA LYS A 79 -9.34 18.57 -1.11
C LYS A 79 -10.33 17.56 -0.54
N LEU A 80 -10.94 16.73 -1.38
CA LEU A 80 -11.80 15.63 -0.93
C LEU A 80 -11.00 14.60 -0.13
N LYS A 81 -9.79 14.26 -0.55
CA LYS A 81 -8.91 13.32 0.17
C LYS A 81 -8.48 13.84 1.54
N MET A 82 -8.35 15.17 1.73
CA MET A 82 -8.07 15.74 3.05
C MET A 82 -9.14 15.39 4.09
N LYS A 83 -10.39 15.16 3.67
CA LYS A 83 -11.48 14.74 4.58
C LYS A 83 -11.28 13.33 5.12
N ASP A 84 -10.57 12.48 4.40
CA ASP A 84 -10.35 11.08 4.75
C ASP A 84 -9.16 10.85 5.70
N ILE A 85 -8.45 11.92 6.08
CA ILE A 85 -7.36 11.85 7.06
C ILE A 85 -7.90 11.31 8.38
N LYS A 86 -7.27 10.23 8.87
CA LYS A 86 -7.64 9.57 10.13
C LYS A 86 -6.40 9.31 10.97
N VAL A 87 -6.62 9.22 12.27
CA VAL A 87 -5.63 8.79 13.25
C VAL A 87 -6.03 7.41 13.78
N VAL A 88 -5.12 6.48 13.77
CA VAL A 88 -5.37 5.08 14.16
C VAL A 88 -4.29 4.61 15.15
N PRO A 89 -4.70 3.97 16.25
CA PRO A 89 -6.05 3.81 16.76
C PRO A 89 -6.60 5.12 17.35
N ASN A 90 -7.92 5.29 17.30
CA ASN A 90 -8.58 6.42 17.96
C ASN A 90 -9.90 5.92 18.61
N PRO A 91 -9.98 5.84 19.94
CA PRO A 91 -8.96 6.25 20.89
C PRO A 91 -7.72 5.34 20.92
N TYR A 92 -6.57 5.91 21.26
CA TYR A 92 -5.39 5.13 21.62
C TYR A 92 -5.58 4.63 23.07
N VAL A 93 -5.47 3.33 23.26
CA VAL A 93 -5.50 2.71 24.57
C VAL A 93 -4.13 2.12 24.86
N ALA A 94 -3.65 2.19 26.09
CA ALA A 94 -2.27 1.93 26.54
C ALA A 94 -1.54 0.70 25.97
N SER A 95 -2.26 -0.21 25.32
CA SER A 95 -1.70 -1.29 24.49
C SER A 95 -2.29 -1.24 23.08
N ASN A 96 -1.43 -1.22 22.07
CA ASN A 96 -1.83 -1.16 20.66
C ASN A 96 -1.26 -2.36 19.90
N VAL A 97 -2.12 -3.08 19.20
CA VAL A 97 -1.73 -4.25 18.38
C VAL A 97 -0.72 -3.89 17.29
N MET A 98 -0.66 -2.62 16.87
CA MET A 98 0.29 -2.13 15.86
C MET A 98 1.67 -1.82 16.44
N GLU A 99 1.85 -1.90 17.74
CA GLU A 99 3.14 -1.70 18.38
C GLU A 99 3.96 -3.00 18.31
N PRO A 100 5.24 -2.94 17.92
CA PRO A 100 6.07 -4.13 17.90
C PRO A 100 6.21 -4.68 19.32
N ALA A 101 5.99 -5.99 19.50
CA ALA A 101 6.21 -6.65 20.75
C ALA A 101 7.67 -6.46 21.20
N VAL A 102 7.86 -5.96 22.41
CA VAL A 102 9.19 -5.79 22.98
C VAL A 102 9.60 -7.11 23.62
N SER A 103 10.68 -7.71 23.12
CA SER A 103 11.24 -8.95 23.67
C SER A 103 11.79 -8.80 25.09
N ASN A 104 11.99 -7.57 25.56
CA ASN A 104 12.44 -7.26 26.92
C ASN A 104 11.38 -6.41 27.63
N GLN A 105 10.72 -6.99 28.62
CA GLN A 105 9.68 -6.35 29.43
C GLN A 105 10.17 -5.13 30.27
N PHE A 106 11.47 -4.94 30.37
CA PHE A 106 12.08 -3.78 31.06
C PHE A 106 12.31 -2.58 30.11
N LEU A 107 12.11 -2.73 28.81
CA LEU A 107 12.18 -1.63 27.87
C LEU A 107 10.78 -1.03 27.69
N ASN A 108 10.71 0.30 27.81
CA ASN A 108 9.47 1.03 27.53
C ASN A 108 8.98 0.72 26.10
N GLN A 109 7.76 0.25 26.01
CA GLN A 109 7.12 -0.05 24.73
C GLN A 109 6.98 1.26 23.93
N ARG A 110 7.49 1.27 22.70
CA ARG A 110 7.37 2.45 21.83
C ARG A 110 5.91 2.60 21.42
N ARG A 111 5.26 3.56 22.01
CA ARG A 111 3.88 3.94 21.68
C ARG A 111 3.85 4.61 20.33
N ARG A 112 2.85 4.31 19.50
CA ARG A 112 2.73 4.87 18.16
C ARG A 112 1.28 5.13 17.79
N LEU A 113 1.04 6.30 17.20
CA LEU A 113 -0.16 6.60 16.44
C LEU A 113 0.18 6.63 14.95
N LEU A 114 -0.74 6.21 14.11
CA LEU A 114 -0.60 6.27 12.66
C LEU A 114 -1.58 7.30 12.12
N PHE A 115 -1.07 8.30 11.44
CA PHE A 115 -1.85 9.19 10.58
C PHE A 115 -1.95 8.57 9.20
N THR A 116 -3.17 8.46 8.66
CA THR A 116 -3.45 7.85 7.34
C THR A 116 -4.06 8.88 6.40
N ASN A 117 -3.92 8.62 5.09
CA ASN A 117 -4.37 9.50 4.01
C ASN A 117 -3.76 10.91 4.06
N ILE A 118 -2.52 11.00 4.54
CA ILE A 118 -1.78 12.26 4.64
C ILE A 118 -1.21 12.62 3.27
N PRO A 119 -1.32 13.89 2.83
CA PRO A 119 -0.65 14.37 1.63
C PRO A 119 0.86 14.17 1.70
N ALA A 120 1.49 13.91 0.56
CA ALA A 120 2.91 13.59 0.46
C ALA A 120 3.82 14.69 1.05
N GLN A 121 3.42 15.95 0.86
CA GLN A 121 4.10 17.10 1.42
C GLN A 121 3.13 17.89 2.30
N SER A 122 3.26 17.73 3.59
CA SER A 122 2.38 18.37 4.57
C SER A 122 3.06 18.55 5.92
N VAL A 123 2.46 19.38 6.74
CA VAL A 123 2.86 19.58 8.14
C VAL A 123 1.69 19.17 9.03
N ILE A 124 1.97 18.35 10.03
CA ILE A 124 0.99 17.94 11.04
C ILE A 124 1.40 18.59 12.36
N SER A 125 0.60 19.52 12.86
CA SER A 125 0.81 20.16 14.14
C SER A 125 -0.18 19.59 15.16
N ILE A 126 0.29 19.26 16.34
CA ILE A 126 -0.49 18.61 17.41
C ILE A 126 -0.61 19.57 18.59
N TYR A 127 -1.83 19.67 19.12
CA TYR A 127 -2.18 20.57 20.22
C TYR A 127 -2.99 19.83 21.28
N THR A 128 -2.92 20.31 22.52
CA THR A 128 -3.92 19.98 23.54
C THR A 128 -5.25 20.63 23.21
N VAL A 129 -6.33 20.22 23.88
CA VAL A 129 -7.65 20.87 23.75
C VAL A 129 -7.62 22.35 24.16
N SER A 130 -6.72 22.73 25.07
CA SER A 130 -6.51 24.13 25.48
C SER A 130 -5.69 24.94 24.48
N GLY A 131 -5.26 24.37 23.37
CA GLY A 131 -4.48 25.05 22.33
C GLY A 131 -2.97 25.10 22.59
N VAL A 132 -2.49 24.38 23.60
CA VAL A 132 -1.04 24.31 23.87
C VAL A 132 -0.40 23.40 22.78
N PHE A 133 0.66 23.91 22.16
CA PHE A 133 1.44 23.17 21.17
C PHE A 133 2.14 21.97 21.82
N VAL A 134 2.07 20.81 21.18
CA VAL A 134 2.66 19.56 21.67
C VAL A 134 3.83 19.12 20.80
N ASP A 135 3.60 19.01 19.49
CA ASP A 135 4.61 18.52 18.55
C ASP A 135 4.25 18.88 17.10
N GLU A 136 5.25 18.79 16.22
CA GLU A 136 5.10 19.02 14.79
C GLU A 136 5.81 17.96 13.97
N ILE A 137 5.10 17.37 13.02
CA ILE A 137 5.62 16.35 12.13
C ILE A 137 5.67 16.91 10.71
N ASN A 138 6.88 17.07 10.19
CA ASN A 138 7.10 17.44 8.80
C ASN A 138 7.05 16.18 7.92
N VAL A 139 6.03 16.09 7.07
CA VAL A 139 5.81 14.96 6.17
C VAL A 139 6.42 15.28 4.82
N ASN A 140 7.40 14.47 4.41
CA ASN A 140 8.02 14.52 3.08
C ASN A 140 8.08 13.08 2.54
N ASN A 141 6.93 12.55 2.18
CA ASN A 141 6.76 11.21 1.68
C ASN A 141 6.70 11.19 0.14
N SER A 142 6.95 10.00 -0.45
CA SER A 142 6.56 9.79 -1.83
C SER A 142 5.02 9.82 -1.97
N PRO A 143 4.46 10.20 -3.12
CA PRO A 143 3.02 10.30 -3.36
C PRO A 143 2.23 9.02 -3.04
N GLU A 144 2.89 7.88 -3.10
CA GLU A 144 2.31 6.56 -2.83
C GLU A 144 2.19 6.24 -1.33
N ARG A 145 2.90 7.00 -0.48
CA ARG A 145 2.99 6.75 0.95
C ARG A 145 2.14 7.76 1.72
N GLY A 146 0.86 7.53 1.80
CA GLY A 146 -0.10 8.38 2.51
C GLY A 146 -0.19 8.14 4.02
N SER A 147 0.86 7.66 4.68
CA SER A 147 0.83 7.40 6.12
C SER A 147 2.14 7.76 6.82
N ILE A 148 2.03 8.19 8.08
CA ILE A 148 3.17 8.50 8.93
C ILE A 148 2.88 8.11 10.39
N HIS A 149 3.88 7.56 11.05
CA HIS A 149 3.82 7.25 12.47
C HIS A 149 4.30 8.44 13.32
N TRP A 150 3.62 8.66 14.44
CA TRP A 150 4.04 9.55 15.51
C TRP A 150 4.28 8.73 16.78
N ASP A 151 5.37 9.01 17.46
CA ASP A 151 5.82 8.28 18.66
C ASP A 151 5.14 8.76 19.96
N MET A 152 4.19 9.67 19.86
CA MET A 152 3.43 10.21 21.00
C MET A 152 4.30 10.93 22.03
N LEU A 153 5.39 11.53 21.57
CA LEU A 153 6.24 12.39 22.38
C LEU A 153 5.94 13.86 22.12
N THR A 154 6.22 14.70 23.09
CA THR A 154 6.26 16.16 22.88
C THR A 154 7.53 16.53 22.13
N ARG A 155 7.61 17.76 21.65
CA ARG A 155 8.81 18.29 21.00
C ARG A 155 10.08 18.18 21.88
N GLU A 156 9.91 18.18 23.20
CA GLU A 156 10.98 18.02 24.17
C GLU A 156 11.30 16.53 24.48
N GLY A 157 10.62 15.58 23.82
CA GLY A 157 10.83 14.14 24.00
C GLY A 157 10.13 13.56 25.23
N LEU A 158 9.14 14.26 25.80
CA LEU A 158 8.36 13.76 26.93
C LEU A 158 7.10 13.06 26.45
N GLU A 159 6.70 11.99 27.13
CA GLU A 159 5.43 11.30 26.83
C GLU A 159 4.22 12.19 27.06
N ILE A 160 3.30 12.22 26.11
CA ILE A 160 2.03 12.93 26.26
C ILE A 160 1.15 12.30 27.35
N ALA A 161 0.34 13.10 28.01
CA ALA A 161 -0.62 12.66 29.01
C ALA A 161 -1.85 11.99 28.38
N ALA A 162 -2.65 11.27 29.19
CA ALA A 162 -3.99 10.88 28.78
C ALA A 162 -4.87 12.12 28.59
N GLY A 163 -5.71 12.11 27.55
CA GLY A 163 -6.56 13.24 27.25
C GLY A 163 -6.99 13.31 25.79
N MET A 164 -7.66 14.39 25.44
CA MET A 164 -8.03 14.72 24.07
C MET A 164 -6.97 15.66 23.47
N TYR A 165 -6.67 15.40 22.19
CA TYR A 165 -5.73 16.18 21.40
C TYR A 165 -6.37 16.62 20.09
N ILE A 166 -5.91 17.74 19.58
CA ILE A 166 -6.29 18.28 18.28
C ILE A 166 -5.08 18.15 17.35
N TYR A 167 -5.29 17.68 16.15
CA TYR A 167 -4.28 17.74 15.11
C TYR A 167 -4.73 18.65 13.98
N HIS A 168 -3.78 19.37 13.42
CA HIS A 168 -3.94 20.24 12.26
C HIS A 168 -2.98 19.78 11.17
N VAL A 169 -3.53 19.39 10.02
CA VAL A 169 -2.75 19.00 8.84
C VAL A 169 -2.87 20.11 7.81
N LYS A 170 -1.74 20.58 7.32
CA LYS A 170 -1.66 21.56 6.24
C LYS A 170 -0.85 20.98 5.09
N SER A 171 -1.46 20.94 3.90
CA SER A 171 -0.76 20.57 2.67
C SER A 171 0.16 21.69 2.22
N SER A 172 1.43 21.39 2.01
CA SER A 172 2.40 22.37 1.50
C SER A 172 2.22 22.64 -0.01
N VAL A 173 1.54 21.74 -0.71
CA VAL A 173 1.32 21.84 -2.17
C VAL A 173 0.05 22.63 -2.49
N THR A 174 -1.07 22.27 -1.85
CA THR A 174 -2.39 22.87 -2.16
C THR A 174 -2.78 23.98 -1.20
N GLY A 175 -2.13 24.07 -0.03
CA GLY A 175 -2.51 24.98 1.04
C GLY A 175 -3.78 24.55 1.80
N ASP A 176 -4.39 23.44 1.41
CA ASP A 176 -5.57 22.93 2.11
C ASP A 176 -5.25 22.50 3.53
N GLU A 177 -6.22 22.66 4.42
CA GLU A 177 -6.07 22.39 5.85
C GLU A 177 -7.16 21.44 6.36
N LYS A 178 -6.80 20.60 7.32
CA LYS A 178 -7.71 19.69 8.02
C LYS A 178 -7.45 19.74 9.52
N LEU A 179 -8.51 20.00 10.26
CA LEU A 179 -8.54 19.84 11.71
C LEU A 179 -9.23 18.51 12.07
N GLY A 180 -8.69 17.82 13.03
CA GLY A 180 -9.28 16.63 13.61
C GLY A 180 -8.89 16.44 15.07
N LYS A 181 -9.41 15.41 15.71
CA LYS A 181 -9.17 15.12 17.11
C LYS A 181 -8.93 13.62 17.32
N PHE A 182 -8.14 13.32 18.33
CA PHE A 182 -7.95 11.94 18.82
C PHE A 182 -7.89 11.94 20.34
N ALA A 183 -8.13 10.77 20.92
CA ALA A 183 -8.09 10.56 22.38
C ALA A 183 -6.99 9.58 22.74
N VAL A 184 -6.35 9.83 23.88
CA VAL A 184 -5.35 8.96 24.50
C VAL A 184 -5.87 8.53 25.85
N ILE A 185 -5.94 7.21 26.07
CA ILE A 185 -6.37 6.57 27.30
C ILE A 185 -5.16 5.75 27.81
N LYS A 186 -4.65 6.09 28.99
CA LYS A 186 -3.53 5.38 29.63
C LYS A 186 -4.02 4.56 30.80
#